data_6106d88b249cf0910d551c451eb990dc
#
_entry.id   6106d88b249cf0910d551c451eb990dc
#
_cell.length_a   1.000
_cell.length_b   1.000
_cell.length_c   1.000
_cell.angle_alpha   90.00
_cell.angle_beta   90.00
_cell.angle_gamma   90.00
#
_symmetry.space_group_name_H-M   'P 1'
#
loop_
_entity.id
_entity.type
_entity.pdbx_description
1 polymer ?
#
loop_
_entity_poly.entity_id
_entity_poly.type
_entity_poly.pdbx_seq_one_letter_code
_entity_poly.pdbx_strand_id
1 'polypeptide(L)'
;MESIDNIKYNPKLSIEQNAKLNGLSGDSGKERIRYYIRANGIDRRQAKKVEIVNAIRKYLKKHPDATKLGASKDLPYGINTIRNYWDIAQTDGEVEQNPNKARKRERLAQEQERRRIEFLDSLPIEYIKEYLIHRESSISIAPTKIDQIVEATSTGQCKALILDFDKTLFNTSFGTEAREDKNWDKVYTYIPQFELYDGWREVLKWCKENNVKVAIVSGAKTELINRTLEYHNVEVDAVVGYQLYQQKPSRRLVNQALKKLGGVLRKNVISIGDHILDKQMSKNGRVRFVGEIWDNEHPEHVEELKKGQTISSPKEVIELLKEMELTELPTNNYNVVKYNERTSKSQSPYYGEIAYNDSYVYFYQGVSLSNWSTSVPAIPYDGHKFNSSEALFMYLKCKGFGSEKIAEKIVEADNDDSLQGNAKFDAVKQLGRKAKFNKAIYFEKREEWMYIALNAKYEADEEFRKTLMDERYKGKTFVEAADADDIWGIGTYITDEVMAFNEDVWMGTNLLGKTLTRVRDEHL
;
A
#
# COMPACT_ATOMS: atom_id res chain seq x y z
N MET A 1 35.40 -12.48 -28.14
CA MET A 1 34.23 -13.14 -27.56
C MET A 1 34.09 -14.50 -28.21
N GLU A 2 34.37 -15.57 -27.47
CA GLU A 2 34.15 -16.92 -27.99
C GLU A 2 32.67 -17.14 -28.25
N SER A 3 32.37 -17.74 -29.43
CA SER A 3 31.02 -17.97 -29.93
C SER A 3 30.15 -18.72 -28.93
N ILE A 4 28.87 -18.28 -28.81
CA ILE A 4 27.83 -18.85 -27.91
C ILE A 4 27.27 -20.15 -28.52
N ASP A 5 27.63 -20.46 -29.78
CA ASP A 5 26.99 -21.49 -30.59
C ASP A 5 27.25 -22.93 -30.09
N ASN A 6 28.22 -23.12 -29.17
CA ASN A 6 28.61 -24.42 -28.66
C ASN A 6 28.17 -24.75 -27.24
N ILE A 7 27.23 -23.99 -26.65
CA ILE A 7 26.74 -24.27 -25.30
C ILE A 7 25.76 -25.45 -25.30
N LYS A 8 26.15 -26.54 -24.63
CA LYS A 8 25.27 -27.67 -24.33
C LYS A 8 24.40 -27.29 -23.12
N TYR A 9 23.13 -27.03 -23.37
CA TYR A 9 22.20 -26.65 -22.31
C TYR A 9 21.24 -27.78 -21.96
N ASN A 10 21.18 -28.13 -20.67
CA ASN A 10 20.20 -29.06 -20.14
C ASN A 10 19.25 -28.32 -19.19
N PRO A 11 17.93 -28.20 -19.53
CA PRO A 11 16.97 -27.47 -18.72
C PRO A 11 16.74 -28.07 -17.32
N LYS A 12 17.10 -29.35 -17.12
CA LYS A 12 16.99 -30.07 -15.83
C LYS A 12 18.10 -29.69 -14.83
N LEU A 13 19.22 -29.15 -15.31
CA LEU A 13 20.35 -28.79 -14.49
C LEU A 13 20.26 -27.33 -13.99
N SER A 14 20.85 -27.04 -12.84
CA SER A 14 21.03 -25.66 -12.36
C SER A 14 21.93 -24.85 -13.31
N ILE A 15 21.93 -23.52 -13.19
CA ILE A 15 22.83 -22.66 -13.98
C ILE A 15 24.29 -23.06 -13.74
N GLU A 16 24.64 -23.36 -12.49
CA GLU A 16 25.97 -23.78 -12.11
C GLU A 16 26.36 -25.15 -12.70
N GLN A 17 25.43 -26.11 -12.67
CA GLN A 17 25.64 -27.41 -13.28
C GLN A 17 25.74 -27.33 -14.81
N ASN A 18 24.93 -26.47 -15.46
CA ASN A 18 25.07 -26.20 -16.88
C ASN A 18 26.41 -25.51 -17.21
N ALA A 19 26.91 -24.62 -16.37
CA ALA A 19 28.23 -24.03 -16.51
C ALA A 19 29.32 -25.11 -16.44
N LYS A 20 29.28 -25.99 -15.44
CA LYS A 20 30.22 -27.11 -15.29
C LYS A 20 30.14 -28.09 -16.47
N LEU A 21 28.94 -28.37 -17.01
CA LEU A 21 28.75 -29.21 -18.20
C LEU A 21 29.50 -28.67 -19.44
N ASN A 22 29.70 -27.37 -19.50
CA ASN A 22 30.38 -26.66 -20.57
C ASN A 22 31.85 -26.27 -20.21
N GLY A 23 32.38 -26.80 -19.13
CA GLY A 23 33.75 -26.48 -18.68
C GLY A 23 33.89 -25.02 -18.16
N LEU A 24 32.80 -24.34 -17.87
CA LEU A 24 32.78 -22.96 -17.41
C LEU A 24 32.75 -22.91 -15.88
N SER A 25 33.51 -21.99 -15.28
CA SER A 25 33.59 -21.84 -13.82
C SER A 25 33.34 -20.39 -13.39
N GLY A 26 33.02 -20.21 -12.11
CA GLY A 26 32.81 -18.90 -11.49
C GLY A 26 31.55 -18.17 -11.99
N ASP A 27 31.43 -16.90 -11.62
CA ASP A 27 30.25 -16.09 -11.96
C ASP A 27 30.21 -15.72 -13.46
N SER A 28 31.35 -15.57 -14.10
CA SER A 28 31.44 -15.36 -15.55
C SER A 28 30.86 -16.55 -16.33
N GLY A 29 31.15 -17.80 -15.90
CA GLY A 29 30.57 -19.00 -16.51
C GLY A 29 29.05 -19.08 -16.32
N LYS A 30 28.56 -18.74 -15.15
CA LYS A 30 27.11 -18.68 -14.88
C LYS A 30 26.42 -17.61 -15.73
N GLU A 31 27.02 -16.45 -15.91
CA GLU A 31 26.47 -15.37 -16.73
C GLU A 31 26.41 -15.74 -18.22
N ARG A 32 27.39 -16.46 -18.70
CA ARG A 32 27.39 -16.99 -20.06
C ARG A 32 26.22 -17.97 -20.31
N ILE A 33 25.89 -18.82 -19.34
CA ILE A 33 24.70 -19.69 -19.40
C ILE A 33 23.41 -18.86 -19.33
N ARG A 34 23.33 -17.82 -18.48
CA ARG A 34 22.16 -16.92 -18.42
C ARG A 34 21.94 -16.17 -19.73
N TYR A 35 23.03 -15.72 -20.35
CA TYR A 35 22.97 -15.07 -21.66
C TYR A 35 22.46 -16.03 -22.75
N TYR A 36 23.00 -17.27 -22.81
CA TYR A 36 22.52 -18.30 -23.72
C TYR A 36 21.02 -18.58 -23.56
N ILE A 37 20.51 -18.69 -22.32
CA ILE A 37 19.10 -18.90 -22.01
C ILE A 37 18.26 -17.74 -22.57
N ARG A 38 18.70 -16.50 -22.37
CA ARG A 38 18.00 -15.29 -22.85
C ARG A 38 18.02 -15.20 -24.38
N ALA A 39 19.17 -15.40 -24.99
CA ALA A 39 19.35 -15.31 -26.43
C ALA A 39 18.54 -16.37 -27.21
N ASN A 40 18.31 -17.54 -26.61
CA ASN A 40 17.56 -18.64 -27.23
C ASN A 40 16.08 -18.69 -26.75
N GLY A 41 15.60 -17.68 -26.04
CA GLY A 41 14.20 -17.61 -25.58
C GLY A 41 13.78 -18.75 -24.66
N ILE A 42 14.72 -19.39 -23.93
CA ILE A 42 14.45 -20.56 -23.11
C ILE A 42 13.73 -20.15 -21.83
N ASP A 43 12.47 -20.50 -21.70
CA ASP A 43 11.71 -20.31 -20.45
C ASP A 43 11.97 -21.44 -19.45
N ARG A 44 12.93 -21.24 -18.56
CA ARG A 44 13.27 -22.20 -17.49
C ARG A 44 12.09 -22.44 -16.52
N ARG A 45 11.20 -21.47 -16.36
CA ARG A 45 10.01 -21.65 -15.50
C ARG A 45 9.05 -22.63 -16.14
N GLN A 46 8.91 -22.57 -17.46
CA GLN A 46 8.08 -23.53 -18.21
C GLN A 46 8.69 -24.93 -18.20
N ALA A 47 9.99 -25.07 -18.43
CA ALA A 47 10.68 -26.37 -18.35
C ALA A 47 10.54 -27.02 -16.96
N LYS A 48 10.67 -26.24 -15.88
CA LYS A 48 10.47 -26.74 -14.51
C LYS A 48 9.02 -27.14 -14.23
N LYS A 49 8.05 -26.45 -14.81
CA LYS A 49 6.62 -26.83 -14.70
C LYS A 49 6.35 -28.17 -15.37
N VAL A 50 6.85 -28.37 -16.58
CA VAL A 50 6.72 -29.63 -17.31
C VAL A 50 7.33 -30.79 -16.51
N GLU A 51 8.49 -30.58 -15.91
CA GLU A 51 9.14 -31.56 -15.05
C GLU A 51 8.27 -31.95 -13.85
N ILE A 52 7.72 -30.96 -13.12
CA ILE A 52 6.86 -31.18 -11.97
C ILE A 52 5.59 -31.94 -12.37
N VAL A 53 4.91 -31.50 -13.43
CA VAL A 53 3.70 -32.15 -13.93
C VAL A 53 3.96 -33.59 -14.34
N ASN A 54 5.06 -33.85 -15.05
CA ASN A 54 5.43 -35.20 -15.46
C ASN A 54 5.79 -36.10 -14.26
N ALA A 55 6.43 -35.55 -13.23
CA ALA A 55 6.71 -36.30 -12.01
C ALA A 55 5.41 -36.69 -11.28
N ILE A 56 4.44 -35.78 -11.17
CA ILE A 56 3.13 -36.05 -10.57
C ILE A 56 2.36 -37.06 -11.42
N ARG A 57 2.33 -36.94 -12.76
CA ARG A 57 1.70 -37.91 -13.66
C ARG A 57 2.27 -39.32 -13.49
N LYS A 58 3.59 -39.43 -13.44
CA LYS A 58 4.28 -40.70 -13.21
C LYS A 58 3.93 -41.32 -11.85
N TYR A 59 3.77 -40.49 -10.84
CA TYR A 59 3.37 -40.89 -9.50
C TYR A 59 1.91 -41.39 -9.50
N LEU A 60 0.99 -40.63 -10.10
CA LEU A 60 -0.43 -40.99 -10.21
C LEU A 60 -0.66 -42.28 -10.98
N LYS A 61 0.13 -42.54 -12.03
CA LYS A 61 0.08 -43.84 -12.76
C LYS A 61 0.42 -45.03 -11.87
N LYS A 62 1.26 -44.86 -10.85
CA LYS A 62 1.63 -45.91 -9.90
C LYS A 62 0.70 -45.98 -8.68
N HIS A 63 0.06 -44.85 -8.36
CA HIS A 63 -0.78 -44.66 -7.17
C HIS A 63 -2.08 -43.94 -7.58
N PRO A 64 -3.04 -44.61 -8.23
CA PRO A 64 -4.26 -43.98 -8.78
C PRO A 64 -5.10 -43.26 -7.73
N ASP A 65 -5.12 -43.77 -6.49
CA ASP A 65 -5.90 -43.24 -5.39
C ASP A 65 -5.06 -42.29 -4.47
N ALA A 66 -3.91 -41.82 -4.95
CA ALA A 66 -3.04 -40.98 -4.17
C ALA A 66 -3.66 -39.61 -3.86
N THR A 67 -3.39 -39.13 -2.66
CA THR A 67 -3.74 -37.77 -2.23
C THR A 67 -2.60 -36.78 -2.51
N LYS A 68 -2.94 -35.50 -2.63
CA LYS A 68 -1.94 -34.40 -2.78
C LYS A 68 -0.91 -34.42 -1.64
N LEU A 69 -1.36 -34.78 -0.43
CA LEU A 69 -0.49 -34.88 0.74
C LEU A 69 0.43 -36.11 0.66
N GLY A 70 -0.07 -37.27 0.23
CA GLY A 70 0.72 -38.46 -0.01
C GLY A 70 1.83 -38.20 -1.03
N ALA A 71 1.47 -37.64 -2.19
CA ALA A 71 2.44 -37.29 -3.23
C ALA A 71 3.52 -36.29 -2.75
N SER A 72 3.20 -35.38 -1.84
CA SER A 72 4.18 -34.42 -1.30
C SER A 72 5.19 -35.03 -0.31
N LYS A 73 4.92 -36.22 0.19
CA LYS A 73 5.86 -36.98 1.03
C LYS A 73 6.83 -37.80 0.19
N ASP A 74 6.38 -38.28 -0.97
CA ASP A 74 7.12 -39.22 -1.83
C ASP A 74 7.85 -38.54 -2.99
N LEU A 75 7.40 -37.35 -3.40
CA LEU A 75 8.03 -36.55 -4.46
C LEU A 75 8.89 -35.42 -3.83
N PRO A 76 9.97 -34.98 -4.51
CA PRO A 76 10.85 -33.92 -4.01
C PRO A 76 10.24 -32.52 -4.15
N TYR A 77 8.92 -32.39 -3.97
CA TYR A 77 8.19 -31.12 -4.11
C TYR A 77 7.31 -30.88 -2.88
N GLY A 78 7.33 -29.66 -2.37
CA GLY A 78 6.46 -29.28 -1.25
C GLY A 78 4.97 -29.31 -1.62
N ILE A 79 4.10 -29.49 -0.61
CA ILE A 79 2.65 -29.63 -0.77
C ILE A 79 2.01 -28.53 -1.62
N ASN A 80 2.45 -27.28 -1.48
CA ASN A 80 1.92 -26.16 -2.27
C ASN A 80 2.29 -26.27 -3.75
N THR A 81 3.47 -26.79 -4.07
CA THR A 81 3.88 -27.08 -5.45
C THR A 81 3.02 -28.20 -6.02
N ILE A 82 2.82 -29.27 -5.28
CA ILE A 82 1.96 -30.39 -5.69
C ILE A 82 0.53 -29.89 -5.93
N ARG A 83 -0.07 -29.13 -5.02
CA ARG A 83 -1.43 -28.56 -5.17
C ARG A 83 -1.59 -27.74 -6.45
N ASN A 84 -0.60 -26.91 -6.77
CA ASN A 84 -0.66 -26.01 -7.93
C ASN A 84 -0.61 -26.75 -9.28
N TYR A 85 -0.06 -27.94 -9.32
CA TYR A 85 0.12 -28.69 -10.57
C TYR A 85 -0.64 -30.02 -10.61
N TRP A 86 -1.38 -30.38 -9.56
CA TRP A 86 -2.11 -31.64 -9.43
C TRP A 86 -3.16 -31.83 -10.50
N ASP A 87 -4.04 -30.85 -10.65
CA ASP A 87 -5.17 -30.92 -11.58
C ASP A 87 -4.69 -30.93 -13.05
N ILE A 88 -3.59 -30.23 -13.33
CA ILE A 88 -2.92 -30.27 -14.65
C ILE A 88 -2.32 -31.67 -14.90
N ALA A 89 -1.80 -32.31 -13.88
CA ALA A 89 -1.21 -33.65 -14.00
C ALA A 89 -2.26 -34.75 -14.18
N GLN A 90 -3.49 -34.55 -13.75
CA GLN A 90 -4.61 -35.47 -13.95
C GLN A 90 -5.19 -35.43 -15.38
N THR A 91 -4.88 -34.37 -16.14
CA THR A 91 -5.32 -34.23 -17.53
C THR A 91 -4.20 -34.66 -18.49
N ASP A 92 -4.55 -35.37 -19.59
CA ASP A 92 -3.57 -35.79 -20.62
C ASP A 92 -3.15 -34.69 -21.60
N GLY A 93 -3.52 -33.42 -21.31
CA GLY A 93 -3.20 -32.27 -22.14
C GLY A 93 -1.73 -31.90 -22.10
N GLU A 94 -1.21 -31.33 -23.18
CA GLU A 94 0.10 -30.66 -23.18
C GLU A 94 0.16 -29.55 -22.12
N VAL A 95 1.33 -29.36 -21.48
CA VAL A 95 1.55 -28.34 -20.45
C VAL A 95 1.72 -26.99 -21.15
N GLU A 96 0.72 -26.58 -21.91
CA GLU A 96 0.62 -25.23 -22.41
C GLU A 96 0.23 -24.27 -21.28
N GLN A 97 0.55 -23.00 -21.46
CA GLN A 97 0.39 -21.90 -20.51
C GLN A 97 -0.79 -22.09 -19.53
N ASN A 98 -0.53 -22.08 -18.22
CA ASN A 98 -1.50 -22.30 -17.16
C ASN A 98 -2.91 -21.77 -17.55
N PRO A 99 -3.87 -22.64 -17.93
CA PRO A 99 -5.16 -22.22 -18.48
C PRO A 99 -5.95 -21.35 -17.50
N ASN A 100 -5.71 -21.51 -16.19
CA ASN A 100 -6.32 -20.67 -15.17
C ASN A 100 -5.75 -19.24 -15.18
N LYS A 101 -4.50 -19.05 -15.57
CA LYS A 101 -3.90 -17.71 -15.68
C LYS A 101 -4.32 -17.00 -16.96
N ALA A 102 -4.48 -17.75 -18.06
CA ALA A 102 -5.03 -17.25 -19.31
C ALA A 102 -6.53 -16.91 -19.16
N ARG A 103 -7.35 -17.83 -18.62
CA ARG A 103 -8.77 -17.60 -18.30
C ARG A 103 -8.96 -16.44 -17.30
N LYS A 104 -8.09 -16.33 -16.29
CA LYS A 104 -8.14 -15.21 -15.33
C LYS A 104 -7.79 -13.88 -16.00
N ARG A 105 -6.82 -13.84 -16.92
CA ARG A 105 -6.48 -12.63 -17.69
C ARG A 105 -7.61 -12.26 -18.65
N GLU A 106 -8.17 -13.24 -19.33
CA GLU A 106 -9.28 -13.05 -20.26
C GLU A 106 -10.54 -12.58 -19.51
N ARG A 107 -10.88 -13.20 -18.38
CA ARG A 107 -11.99 -12.78 -17.53
C ARG A 107 -11.77 -11.38 -16.94
N LEU A 108 -10.53 -11.04 -16.52
CA LEU A 108 -10.18 -9.69 -16.08
C LEU A 108 -10.29 -8.67 -17.23
N ALA A 109 -9.87 -9.03 -18.42
CA ALA A 109 -9.99 -8.17 -19.60
C ALA A 109 -11.46 -7.95 -19.99
N GLN A 110 -12.28 -9.01 -19.96
CA GLN A 110 -13.71 -8.94 -20.20
C GLN A 110 -14.43 -8.12 -19.13
N GLU A 111 -14.06 -8.28 -17.86
CA GLU A 111 -14.60 -7.50 -16.75
C GLU A 111 -14.21 -6.01 -16.84
N GLN A 112 -12.97 -5.72 -17.21
CA GLN A 112 -12.52 -4.35 -17.46
C GLN A 112 -13.24 -3.70 -18.64
N GLU A 113 -13.47 -4.47 -19.71
CA GLU A 113 -14.21 -3.98 -20.87
C GLU A 113 -15.69 -3.78 -20.55
N ARG A 114 -16.33 -4.69 -19.80
CA ARG A 114 -17.70 -4.53 -19.32
C ARG A 114 -17.86 -3.25 -18.49
N ARG A 115 -17.00 -3.05 -17.49
CA ARG A 115 -17.01 -1.82 -16.66
C ARG A 115 -16.73 -0.57 -17.48
N ARG A 116 -15.91 -0.68 -18.51
CA ARG A 116 -15.66 0.41 -19.43
C ARG A 116 -16.91 0.77 -20.24
N ILE A 117 -17.61 -0.23 -20.73
CA ILE A 117 -18.87 -0.03 -21.48
C ILE A 117 -19.93 0.57 -20.54
N GLU A 118 -20.13 0.00 -19.35
CA GLU A 118 -21.06 0.53 -18.34
C GLU A 118 -20.73 1.98 -17.96
N PHE A 119 -19.44 2.30 -17.80
CA PHE A 119 -19.00 3.68 -17.56
C PHE A 119 -19.30 4.60 -18.74
N LEU A 120 -19.04 4.18 -19.97
CA LEU A 120 -19.34 4.96 -21.16
C LEU A 120 -20.84 5.18 -21.34
N ASP A 121 -21.65 4.15 -21.08
CA ASP A 121 -23.12 4.23 -21.16
C ASP A 121 -23.71 5.15 -20.08
N SER A 122 -23.00 5.36 -18.97
CA SER A 122 -23.39 6.29 -17.91
C SER A 122 -23.06 7.75 -18.20
N LEU A 123 -22.25 8.03 -19.24
CA LEU A 123 -21.83 9.38 -19.59
C LEU A 123 -22.78 10.06 -20.58
N PRO A 124 -23.00 11.38 -20.47
CA PRO A 124 -23.64 12.16 -21.53
C PRO A 124 -22.91 12.00 -22.87
N ILE A 125 -23.67 12.00 -23.97
CA ILE A 125 -23.16 11.67 -25.31
C ILE A 125 -22.01 12.59 -25.76
N GLU A 126 -22.00 13.85 -25.29
CA GLU A 126 -20.96 14.84 -25.56
C GLU A 126 -19.60 14.40 -24.99
N TYR A 127 -19.60 13.79 -23.78
CA TYR A 127 -18.40 13.29 -23.12
C TYR A 127 -17.86 12.01 -23.76
N ILE A 128 -18.76 11.15 -24.30
CA ILE A 128 -18.35 9.94 -25.02
C ILE A 128 -17.60 10.31 -26.29
N LYS A 129 -18.07 11.32 -27.03
CA LYS A 129 -17.40 11.82 -28.25
C LYS A 129 -16.01 12.38 -27.92
N GLU A 130 -15.90 13.20 -26.88
CA GLU A 130 -14.62 13.76 -26.42
C GLU A 130 -13.65 12.66 -25.98
N TYR A 131 -14.12 11.65 -25.25
CA TYR A 131 -13.33 10.49 -24.83
C TYR A 131 -12.80 9.66 -26.01
N LEU A 132 -13.61 9.42 -27.03
CA LEU A 132 -13.22 8.66 -28.23
C LEU A 132 -12.20 9.43 -29.09
N ILE A 133 -12.39 10.73 -29.27
CA ILE A 133 -11.47 11.61 -30.01
C ILE A 133 -10.08 11.61 -29.35
N HIS A 134 -10.02 11.73 -28.02
CA HIS A 134 -8.74 11.73 -27.29
C HIS A 134 -8.04 10.37 -27.27
N ARG A 135 -8.76 9.26 -27.46
CA ARG A 135 -8.16 7.91 -27.54
C ARG A 135 -7.44 7.67 -28.87
N GLU A 136 -7.98 8.19 -29.97
CA GLU A 136 -7.38 8.06 -31.29
C GLU A 136 -6.10 8.89 -31.43
N SER A 137 -5.95 9.97 -30.67
CA SER A 137 -4.82 10.90 -30.77
C SER A 137 -3.58 10.53 -29.95
N SER A 138 -3.53 9.39 -29.26
CA SER A 138 -2.39 8.95 -28.41
C SER A 138 -1.97 9.95 -27.31
N ILE A 139 -2.76 10.99 -27.05
CA ILE A 139 -2.47 12.02 -26.07
C ILE A 139 -3.06 11.59 -24.74
N SER A 140 -2.20 11.47 -23.74
CA SER A 140 -2.58 11.27 -22.34
C SER A 140 -3.64 12.29 -21.95
N ILE A 141 -4.86 11.84 -21.63
CA ILE A 141 -5.89 12.69 -21.05
C ILE A 141 -5.31 13.19 -19.72
N ALA A 142 -5.10 14.48 -19.63
CA ALA A 142 -4.70 15.08 -18.37
C ALA A 142 -5.76 14.73 -17.30
N PRO A 143 -5.36 14.29 -16.09
CA PRO A 143 -6.27 13.91 -15.00
C PRO A 143 -7.26 15.00 -14.60
N THR A 144 -7.06 16.21 -15.09
CA THR A 144 -7.69 17.46 -14.69
C THR A 144 -9.23 17.51 -14.74
N LYS A 145 -9.90 16.76 -15.62
CA LYS A 145 -11.38 16.83 -15.65
C LYS A 145 -12.07 15.84 -14.72
N ILE A 146 -11.51 14.64 -14.57
CA ILE A 146 -12.02 13.69 -13.56
C ILE A 146 -11.66 14.18 -12.15
N ASP A 147 -10.45 14.71 -11.99
CA ASP A 147 -10.04 15.33 -10.71
C ASP A 147 -10.87 16.59 -10.42
N GLN A 148 -11.21 17.42 -11.42
CA GLN A 148 -12.09 18.59 -11.29
C GLN A 148 -13.56 18.22 -11.02
N ILE A 149 -14.06 17.10 -11.54
CA ILE A 149 -15.39 16.60 -11.20
C ILE A 149 -15.40 16.06 -9.76
N VAL A 150 -14.33 15.40 -9.34
CA VAL A 150 -14.15 14.95 -7.95
C VAL A 150 -13.94 16.15 -7.02
N GLU A 151 -13.19 17.18 -7.43
CA GLU A 151 -13.05 18.45 -6.71
C GLU A 151 -14.35 19.27 -6.70
N ALA A 152 -15.09 19.33 -7.81
CA ALA A 152 -16.37 20.05 -7.87
C ALA A 152 -17.49 19.38 -7.06
N THR A 153 -17.38 18.08 -6.76
CA THR A 153 -18.31 17.40 -5.84
C THR A 153 -17.89 17.52 -4.38
N SER A 154 -16.67 17.98 -4.08
CA SER A 154 -16.17 18.20 -2.72
C SER A 154 -16.49 19.60 -2.13
N THR A 155 -17.39 20.37 -2.73
CA THR A 155 -17.73 21.73 -2.31
C THR A 155 -18.56 21.86 -1.02
N GLY A 156 -18.59 20.86 -0.18
CA GLY A 156 -19.21 20.95 1.16
C GLY A 156 -18.71 19.82 2.04
N GLN A 157 -18.25 20.15 3.23
CA GLN A 157 -18.03 19.11 4.23
C GLN A 157 -19.32 18.36 4.48
N CYS A 158 -19.23 17.03 4.55
CA CYS A 158 -20.36 16.16 4.88
C CYS A 158 -20.01 15.25 6.04
N LYS A 159 -21.02 14.66 6.66
CA LYS A 159 -20.85 13.58 7.62
C LYS A 159 -20.54 12.28 6.88
N ALA A 160 -19.85 11.36 7.54
CA ALA A 160 -19.65 10.02 7.00
C ALA A 160 -19.79 8.93 8.06
N LEU A 161 -20.16 7.76 7.57
CA LEU A 161 -20.29 6.53 8.33
C LEU A 161 -19.30 5.50 7.76
N ILE A 162 -18.46 4.94 8.61
CA ILE A 162 -17.62 3.78 8.29
C ILE A 162 -18.23 2.57 8.99
N LEU A 163 -18.55 1.53 8.23
CA LEU A 163 -19.16 0.30 8.74
C LEU A 163 -18.21 -0.87 8.56
N ASP A 164 -18.13 -1.76 9.54
CA ASP A 164 -17.69 -3.11 9.27
C ASP A 164 -18.76 -3.87 8.46
N PHE A 165 -18.34 -4.95 7.83
CA PHE A 165 -19.21 -5.76 6.98
C PHE A 165 -19.78 -6.97 7.72
N ASP A 166 -18.87 -7.82 8.23
CA ASP A 166 -19.23 -9.07 8.89
C ASP A 166 -19.81 -8.77 10.27
N LYS A 167 -20.97 -9.35 10.59
CA LYS A 167 -21.69 -9.22 11.87
C LYS A 167 -22.17 -7.80 12.22
N THR A 168 -21.64 -6.78 11.59
CA THR A 168 -22.08 -5.38 11.76
C THR A 168 -23.16 -4.99 10.75
N LEU A 169 -22.88 -5.12 9.46
CA LEU A 169 -23.85 -4.82 8.39
C LEU A 169 -24.63 -6.06 8.00
N PHE A 170 -23.95 -7.19 7.84
CA PHE A 170 -24.52 -8.48 7.46
C PHE A 170 -24.18 -9.58 8.47
N ASN A 171 -25.16 -10.41 8.80
CA ASN A 171 -24.92 -11.72 9.36
C ASN A 171 -24.36 -12.63 8.24
N THR A 172 -23.07 -12.95 8.32
CA THR A 172 -22.35 -13.75 7.33
C THR A 172 -21.93 -15.12 7.89
N SER A 173 -22.48 -15.54 9.02
CA SER A 173 -22.08 -16.75 9.77
C SER A 173 -22.17 -18.02 8.92
N PHE A 174 -23.11 -18.12 7.99
CA PHE A 174 -23.23 -19.24 7.04
C PHE A 174 -21.96 -19.48 6.20
N GLY A 175 -21.15 -18.47 5.98
CA GLY A 175 -19.93 -18.54 5.19
C GLY A 175 -18.66 -18.84 5.99
N THR A 176 -18.71 -18.90 7.33
CA THR A 176 -17.53 -18.94 8.20
C THR A 176 -16.65 -20.15 7.93
N GLU A 177 -17.19 -21.37 7.99
CA GLU A 177 -16.45 -22.61 7.74
C GLU A 177 -15.77 -22.60 6.36
N ALA A 178 -16.50 -22.22 5.32
CA ALA A 178 -15.95 -22.17 3.97
C ALA A 178 -14.84 -21.12 3.81
N ARG A 179 -14.86 -20.03 4.59
CA ARG A 179 -13.80 -19.01 4.64
C ARG A 179 -12.54 -19.54 5.34
N GLU A 180 -12.68 -20.26 6.45
CA GLU A 180 -11.59 -20.92 7.16
C GLU A 180 -10.88 -21.92 6.26
N ASP A 181 -11.63 -22.69 5.50
CA ASP A 181 -11.14 -23.62 4.49
C ASP A 181 -10.57 -22.93 3.24
N LYS A 182 -10.70 -21.61 3.14
CA LYS A 182 -10.34 -20.80 1.95
C LYS A 182 -11.03 -21.28 0.67
N ASN A 183 -12.18 -21.91 0.81
CA ASN A 183 -13.00 -22.37 -0.32
C ASN A 183 -13.92 -21.22 -0.80
N TRP A 184 -13.35 -20.29 -1.52
CA TRP A 184 -14.03 -19.05 -1.93
C TRP A 184 -15.19 -19.30 -2.89
N ASP A 185 -15.14 -20.35 -3.72
CA ASP A 185 -16.25 -20.70 -4.60
C ASP A 185 -17.47 -21.11 -3.76
N LYS A 186 -17.26 -21.89 -2.70
CA LYS A 186 -18.31 -22.24 -1.72
C LYS A 186 -18.81 -21.01 -0.97
N VAL A 187 -17.92 -20.11 -0.54
CA VAL A 187 -18.33 -18.88 0.15
C VAL A 187 -19.30 -18.05 -0.69
N TYR A 188 -19.03 -17.91 -1.99
CA TYR A 188 -19.92 -17.14 -2.87
C TYR A 188 -21.30 -17.78 -3.05
N THR A 189 -21.47 -19.10 -2.86
CA THR A 189 -22.78 -19.75 -2.90
C THR A 189 -23.64 -19.41 -1.68
N TYR A 190 -23.04 -18.95 -0.59
CA TYR A 190 -23.76 -18.56 0.61
C TYR A 190 -24.25 -17.09 0.61
N ILE A 191 -23.87 -16.28 -0.38
CA ILE A 191 -24.32 -14.88 -0.48
C ILE A 191 -25.86 -14.73 -0.36
N PRO A 192 -26.70 -15.57 -0.98
CA PRO A 192 -28.14 -15.50 -0.82
C PRO A 192 -28.65 -15.74 0.62
N GLN A 193 -27.82 -16.36 1.46
CA GLN A 193 -28.15 -16.70 2.85
C GLN A 193 -27.59 -15.64 3.83
N PHE A 194 -26.77 -14.71 3.36
CA PHE A 194 -26.32 -13.60 4.19
C PHE A 194 -27.50 -12.67 4.46
N GLU A 195 -27.66 -12.24 5.68
CA GLU A 195 -28.80 -11.44 6.10
C GLU A 195 -28.36 -10.03 6.50
N LEU A 196 -28.93 -9.02 5.85
CA LEU A 196 -28.75 -7.64 6.28
C LEU A 196 -29.48 -7.45 7.61
N TYR A 197 -28.78 -7.00 8.67
CA TYR A 197 -29.43 -6.76 9.96
C TYR A 197 -30.55 -5.73 9.84
N ASP A 198 -31.63 -5.97 10.60
CA ASP A 198 -32.82 -5.11 10.56
C ASP A 198 -32.49 -3.66 10.95
N GLY A 199 -33.09 -2.72 10.22
CA GLY A 199 -32.86 -1.29 10.39
C GLY A 199 -31.80 -0.70 9.47
N TRP A 200 -30.84 -1.45 8.95
CA TRP A 200 -29.80 -0.88 8.07
C TRP A 200 -30.36 -0.30 6.77
N ARG A 201 -31.40 -0.88 6.19
CA ARG A 201 -32.01 -0.29 4.98
C ARG A 201 -32.55 1.12 5.24
N GLU A 202 -33.17 1.32 6.42
CA GLU A 202 -33.67 2.61 6.84
C GLU A 202 -32.54 3.61 7.09
N VAL A 203 -31.48 3.18 7.77
CA VAL A 203 -30.28 4.00 8.04
C VAL A 203 -29.59 4.43 6.73
N LEU A 204 -29.34 3.48 5.81
CA LEU A 204 -28.67 3.77 4.54
C LEU A 204 -29.51 4.70 3.66
N LYS A 205 -30.83 4.51 3.64
CA LYS A 205 -31.74 5.42 2.95
C LYS A 205 -31.66 6.83 3.57
N TRP A 206 -31.73 6.92 4.89
CA TRP A 206 -31.61 8.20 5.61
C TRP A 206 -30.25 8.87 5.32
N CYS A 207 -29.14 8.12 5.31
CA CYS A 207 -27.83 8.63 4.98
C CYS A 207 -27.81 9.27 3.56
N LYS A 208 -28.37 8.57 2.58
CA LYS A 208 -28.47 9.07 1.19
C LYS A 208 -29.29 10.36 1.11
N GLU A 209 -30.44 10.42 1.80
CA GLU A 209 -31.33 11.58 1.83
C GLU A 209 -30.71 12.80 2.55
N ASN A 210 -29.78 12.57 3.50
CA ASN A 210 -29.18 13.62 4.33
C ASN A 210 -27.70 13.90 3.96
N ASN A 211 -27.26 13.48 2.79
CA ASN A 211 -25.88 13.68 2.31
C ASN A 211 -24.80 13.14 3.28
N VAL A 212 -25.09 12.03 3.95
CA VAL A 212 -24.11 11.30 4.77
C VAL A 212 -23.48 10.23 3.90
N LYS A 213 -22.16 10.27 3.75
CA LYS A 213 -21.39 9.31 2.96
C LYS A 213 -21.17 8.02 3.74
N VAL A 214 -21.26 6.87 3.06
CA VAL A 214 -21.12 5.56 3.69
C VAL A 214 -19.98 4.77 3.07
N ALA A 215 -19.03 4.30 3.88
CA ALA A 215 -17.97 3.41 3.48
C ALA A 215 -18.00 2.10 4.27
N ILE A 216 -17.71 0.99 3.61
CA ILE A 216 -17.42 -0.28 4.27
C ILE A 216 -15.92 -0.45 4.42
N VAL A 217 -15.46 -0.82 5.63
CA VAL A 217 -14.06 -1.18 5.92
C VAL A 217 -14.04 -2.53 6.63
N SER A 218 -13.60 -3.59 5.94
CA SER A 218 -13.68 -4.95 6.45
C SER A 218 -12.44 -5.79 6.16
N GLY A 219 -12.24 -6.83 6.99
CA GLY A 219 -11.31 -7.92 6.73
C GLY A 219 -11.75 -8.87 5.62
N ALA A 220 -13.00 -8.79 5.16
CA ALA A 220 -13.50 -9.60 4.06
C ALA A 220 -12.92 -9.15 2.70
N LYS A 221 -12.88 -10.07 1.73
CA LYS A 221 -12.45 -9.73 0.36
C LYS A 221 -13.39 -8.70 -0.26
N THR A 222 -12.84 -7.68 -0.92
CA THR A 222 -13.62 -6.67 -1.64
C THR A 222 -14.61 -7.28 -2.62
N GLU A 223 -14.23 -8.38 -3.30
CA GLU A 223 -15.13 -9.09 -4.22
C GLU A 223 -16.34 -9.69 -3.51
N LEU A 224 -16.15 -10.29 -2.32
CA LEU A 224 -17.26 -10.83 -1.52
C LEU A 224 -18.21 -9.73 -1.08
N ILE A 225 -17.67 -8.64 -0.56
CA ILE A 225 -18.47 -7.49 -0.13
C ILE A 225 -19.30 -6.96 -1.29
N ASN A 226 -18.67 -6.66 -2.42
CA ASN A 226 -19.38 -6.09 -3.58
C ASN A 226 -20.48 -7.03 -4.12
N ARG A 227 -20.22 -8.33 -4.22
CA ARG A 227 -21.25 -9.30 -4.65
C ARG A 227 -22.41 -9.41 -3.67
N THR A 228 -22.14 -9.32 -2.37
CA THR A 228 -23.19 -9.33 -1.34
C THR A 228 -24.04 -8.07 -1.42
N LEU A 229 -23.41 -6.90 -1.53
CA LEU A 229 -24.11 -5.63 -1.70
C LEU A 229 -24.99 -5.63 -2.95
N GLU A 230 -24.46 -6.10 -4.09
CA GLU A 230 -25.20 -6.22 -5.35
C GLU A 230 -26.41 -7.17 -5.20
N TYR A 231 -26.19 -8.37 -4.64
CA TYR A 231 -27.26 -9.37 -4.47
C TYR A 231 -28.40 -8.85 -3.59
N HIS A 232 -28.04 -8.19 -2.48
CA HIS A 232 -29.02 -7.67 -1.52
C HIS A 232 -29.53 -6.26 -1.86
N ASN A 233 -29.13 -5.71 -3.01
CA ASN A 233 -29.49 -4.37 -3.45
C ASN A 233 -29.22 -3.31 -2.35
N VAL A 234 -27.98 -3.28 -1.89
CA VAL A 234 -27.46 -2.32 -0.88
C VAL A 234 -26.42 -1.43 -1.54
N GLU A 235 -26.62 -0.11 -1.49
CA GLU A 235 -25.73 0.89 -2.04
C GLU A 235 -24.89 1.55 -0.95
N VAL A 236 -23.58 1.72 -1.21
CA VAL A 236 -22.64 2.49 -0.38
C VAL A 236 -21.69 3.28 -1.26
N ASP A 237 -21.10 4.37 -0.74
CA ASP A 237 -20.21 5.25 -1.52
C ASP A 237 -18.81 4.65 -1.71
N ALA A 238 -18.33 3.81 -0.78
CA ALA A 238 -17.00 3.22 -0.87
C ALA A 238 -16.89 1.85 -0.20
N VAL A 239 -16.00 1.00 -0.71
CA VAL A 239 -15.63 -0.28 -0.10
C VAL A 239 -14.10 -0.38 0.00
N VAL A 240 -13.62 -0.72 1.21
CA VAL A 240 -12.23 -1.03 1.53
C VAL A 240 -12.21 -2.42 2.17
N GLY A 241 -12.00 -3.46 1.36
CA GLY A 241 -11.89 -4.84 1.82
C GLY A 241 -10.46 -5.25 2.13
N TYR A 242 -10.27 -6.55 2.37
CA TYR A 242 -8.99 -7.17 2.69
C TYR A 242 -7.85 -6.76 1.77
N GLN A 243 -6.72 -6.43 2.39
CA GLN A 243 -5.45 -6.13 1.72
C GLN A 243 -4.31 -6.89 2.40
N LEU A 244 -3.43 -7.49 1.61
CA LEU A 244 -2.39 -8.42 2.10
C LEU A 244 -1.48 -7.82 3.19
N TYR A 245 -1.18 -6.52 3.09
CA TYR A 245 -0.26 -5.84 4.01
C TYR A 245 -0.92 -4.76 4.87
N GLN A 246 -2.23 -4.58 4.74
CA GLN A 246 -2.99 -3.56 5.45
C GLN A 246 -4.30 -4.17 5.96
N GLN A 247 -4.28 -4.62 7.20
CA GLN A 247 -5.44 -5.21 7.87
C GLN A 247 -5.80 -4.38 9.10
N LYS A 248 -7.01 -4.55 9.63
CA LYS A 248 -7.37 -4.01 10.95
C LYS A 248 -6.33 -4.48 11.99
N PRO A 249 -5.85 -3.61 12.87
CA PRO A 249 -6.31 -2.25 13.18
C PRO A 249 -5.53 -1.11 12.47
N SER A 250 -5.11 -1.29 11.22
CA SER A 250 -4.33 -0.28 10.48
C SER A 250 -5.17 0.96 10.18
N ARG A 251 -4.69 2.16 10.59
CA ARG A 251 -5.29 3.45 10.23
C ARG A 251 -5.36 3.71 8.71
N ARG A 252 -4.51 3.03 7.91
CA ARG A 252 -4.51 3.17 6.45
C ARG A 252 -5.83 2.79 5.82
N LEU A 253 -6.58 1.87 6.45
CA LEU A 253 -7.92 1.50 5.99
C LEU A 253 -8.90 2.67 6.13
N VAL A 254 -8.85 3.39 7.26
CA VAL A 254 -9.63 4.63 7.47
C VAL A 254 -9.21 5.69 6.44
N ASN A 255 -7.91 5.93 6.27
CA ASN A 255 -7.41 6.90 5.29
C ASN A 255 -7.89 6.59 3.86
N GLN A 256 -7.90 5.32 3.46
CA GLN A 256 -8.41 4.89 2.15
C GLN A 256 -9.92 5.10 2.03
N ALA A 257 -10.68 4.80 3.08
CA ALA A 257 -12.12 5.04 3.09
C ALA A 257 -12.40 6.54 2.93
N LEU A 258 -11.78 7.40 3.73
CA LEU A 258 -11.96 8.84 3.66
C LEU A 258 -11.56 9.42 2.29
N LYS A 259 -10.46 8.94 1.70
CA LYS A 259 -10.04 9.33 0.35
C LYS A 259 -11.07 8.93 -0.70
N LYS A 260 -11.62 7.72 -0.63
CA LYS A 260 -12.66 7.25 -1.56
C LYS A 260 -13.98 8.02 -1.40
N LEU A 261 -14.26 8.54 -0.20
CA LEU A 261 -15.42 9.38 0.10
C LEU A 261 -15.24 10.84 -0.32
N GLY A 262 -14.12 11.21 -0.97
CA GLY A 262 -13.85 12.58 -1.42
C GLY A 262 -13.22 13.50 -0.37
N GLY A 263 -12.58 12.93 0.68
CA GLY A 263 -11.83 13.71 1.66
C GLY A 263 -12.68 14.25 2.82
N VAL A 264 -13.57 13.43 3.38
CA VAL A 264 -14.36 13.80 4.57
C VAL A 264 -13.46 14.02 5.78
N LEU A 265 -13.71 15.10 6.54
CA LEU A 265 -12.98 15.39 7.78
C LEU A 265 -13.20 14.28 8.81
N ARG A 266 -12.13 13.86 9.50
CA ARG A 266 -12.21 12.81 10.53
C ARG A 266 -13.18 13.13 11.67
N LYS A 267 -13.30 14.42 12.00
CA LYS A 267 -14.25 14.92 13.03
C LYS A 267 -15.72 14.69 12.62
N ASN A 268 -15.99 14.55 11.33
CA ASN A 268 -17.31 14.30 10.77
C ASN A 268 -17.59 12.82 10.49
N VAL A 269 -16.82 11.90 11.10
CA VAL A 269 -16.89 10.46 10.83
C VAL A 269 -17.25 9.68 12.10
N ILE A 270 -18.26 8.83 11.98
CA ILE A 270 -18.54 7.75 12.94
C ILE A 270 -18.15 6.42 12.31
N SER A 271 -17.42 5.60 13.05
CA SER A 271 -17.10 4.21 12.67
C SER A 271 -17.87 3.25 13.58
N ILE A 272 -18.50 2.24 12.99
CA ILE A 272 -19.29 1.22 13.69
C ILE A 272 -18.72 -0.16 13.39
N GLY A 273 -18.58 -0.99 14.41
CA GLY A 273 -18.12 -2.36 14.31
C GLY A 273 -18.33 -3.16 15.59
N ASP A 274 -18.29 -4.48 15.46
CA ASP A 274 -18.52 -5.47 16.52
C ASP A 274 -17.25 -5.90 17.25
N HIS A 275 -16.07 -5.57 16.69
CA HIS A 275 -14.82 -6.16 17.13
C HIS A 275 -13.85 -5.12 17.72
N ILE A 276 -13.01 -5.56 18.68
CA ILE A 276 -11.93 -4.73 19.29
C ILE A 276 -10.98 -4.14 18.22
N LEU A 277 -10.76 -4.87 17.12
CA LEU A 277 -9.91 -4.38 16.03
C LEU A 277 -10.53 -3.16 15.31
N ASP A 278 -11.86 -3.04 15.25
CA ASP A 278 -12.56 -1.85 14.73
C ASP A 278 -12.36 -0.66 15.63
N LYS A 279 -12.55 -0.87 16.95
CA LYS A 279 -12.28 0.14 17.97
C LYS A 279 -10.85 0.66 17.87
N GLN A 280 -9.86 -0.26 17.76
CA GLN A 280 -8.47 0.12 17.67
C GLN A 280 -8.13 0.79 16.32
N MET A 281 -8.71 0.33 15.20
CA MET A 281 -8.56 0.94 13.87
C MET A 281 -9.10 2.38 13.88
N SER A 282 -10.27 2.58 14.44
CA SER A 282 -10.91 3.90 14.55
C SER A 282 -10.10 4.85 15.42
N LYS A 283 -9.59 4.35 16.57
CA LYS A 283 -8.66 5.10 17.42
C LYS A 283 -7.38 5.49 16.67
N ASN A 284 -6.76 4.54 15.96
CA ASN A 284 -5.56 4.78 15.15
C ASN A 284 -5.86 5.74 13.98
N GLY A 285 -7.07 5.69 13.42
CA GLY A 285 -7.56 6.56 12.35
C GLY A 285 -8.10 7.91 12.84
N ARG A 286 -8.16 8.12 14.17
CA ARG A 286 -8.68 9.35 14.80
C ARG A 286 -10.10 9.70 14.35
N VAL A 287 -10.96 8.68 14.23
CA VAL A 287 -12.40 8.83 14.01
C VAL A 287 -13.17 8.35 15.22
N ARG A 288 -14.36 8.92 15.45
CA ARG A 288 -15.25 8.49 16.55
C ARG A 288 -15.67 7.05 16.30
N PHE A 289 -15.52 6.20 17.31
CA PHE A 289 -15.95 4.82 17.28
C PHE A 289 -17.19 4.62 18.12
N VAL A 290 -18.13 3.81 17.63
CA VAL A 290 -19.30 3.32 18.35
C VAL A 290 -19.35 1.81 18.17
N GLY A 291 -19.34 1.08 19.27
CA GLY A 291 -19.44 -0.38 19.26
C GLY A 291 -20.87 -0.83 19.03
N GLU A 292 -21.08 -1.78 18.16
CA GLU A 292 -22.37 -2.45 18.08
C GLU A 292 -22.40 -3.69 18.99
N ILE A 293 -23.55 -4.03 19.56
CA ILE A 293 -23.71 -5.13 20.51
C ILE A 293 -24.92 -6.03 20.20
N TRP A 294 -25.43 -6.04 18.97
CA TRP A 294 -26.53 -6.92 18.57
C TRP A 294 -26.08 -8.32 18.15
N ASP A 295 -24.86 -8.49 17.64
CA ASP A 295 -24.27 -9.79 17.37
C ASP A 295 -23.25 -10.16 18.44
N ASN A 296 -23.61 -11.10 19.31
CA ASN A 296 -22.93 -11.33 20.58
C ASN A 296 -22.15 -12.67 20.62
N GLU A 297 -21.58 -13.11 19.51
CA GLU A 297 -20.81 -14.36 19.48
C GLU A 297 -19.54 -14.32 20.36
N HIS A 298 -19.03 -13.11 20.68
CA HIS A 298 -17.80 -12.90 21.44
C HIS A 298 -18.04 -12.02 22.68
N PRO A 299 -18.50 -12.58 23.81
CA PRO A 299 -18.80 -11.81 25.03
C PRO A 299 -17.65 -10.94 25.53
N GLU A 300 -16.40 -11.39 25.37
CA GLU A 300 -15.20 -10.64 25.76
C GLU A 300 -15.01 -9.35 24.95
N HIS A 301 -15.40 -9.34 23.67
CA HIS A 301 -15.39 -8.13 22.86
C HIS A 301 -16.46 -7.16 23.31
N VAL A 302 -17.65 -7.64 23.61
CA VAL A 302 -18.77 -6.82 24.09
C VAL A 302 -18.42 -6.09 25.38
N GLU A 303 -17.80 -6.77 26.35
CA GLU A 303 -17.37 -6.13 27.59
C GLU A 303 -16.33 -5.03 27.34
N GLU A 304 -15.43 -5.23 26.38
CA GLU A 304 -14.46 -4.19 26.02
C GLU A 304 -15.10 -3.04 25.23
N LEU A 305 -16.10 -3.33 24.38
CA LEU A 305 -16.84 -2.32 23.63
C LEU A 305 -17.69 -1.46 24.56
N LYS A 306 -18.33 -2.05 25.56
CA LYS A 306 -19.14 -1.35 26.59
C LYS A 306 -18.35 -0.36 27.45
N LYS A 307 -17.01 -0.43 27.44
CA LYS A 307 -16.18 0.63 28.04
C LYS A 307 -16.20 1.93 27.24
N GLY A 308 -16.79 1.94 26.06
CA GLY A 308 -17.01 3.10 25.20
C GLY A 308 -18.49 3.31 24.90
N GLN A 309 -18.75 4.07 23.86
CA GLN A 309 -20.12 4.24 23.36
C GLN A 309 -20.54 3.01 22.57
N THR A 310 -21.74 2.51 22.83
CA THR A 310 -22.33 1.36 22.13
C THR A 310 -23.76 1.64 21.70
N ILE A 311 -24.22 0.89 20.70
CA ILE A 311 -25.60 0.84 20.23
C ILE A 311 -26.06 -0.61 20.14
N SER A 312 -27.37 -0.82 20.36
CA SER A 312 -28.04 -2.12 20.35
C SER A 312 -28.89 -2.37 19.10
N SER A 313 -29.04 -1.35 18.27
CA SER A 313 -29.80 -1.41 17.02
C SER A 313 -29.19 -0.47 15.96
N PRO A 314 -29.17 -0.87 14.69
CA PRO A 314 -28.76 0.01 13.58
C PRO A 314 -29.50 1.35 13.56
N LYS A 315 -30.75 1.39 13.95
CA LYS A 315 -31.57 2.62 13.93
C LYS A 315 -31.04 3.73 14.84
N GLU A 316 -30.34 3.39 15.92
CA GLU A 316 -29.72 4.36 16.81
C GLU A 316 -28.63 5.21 16.12
N VAL A 317 -28.07 4.70 15.00
CA VAL A 317 -27.08 5.43 14.18
C VAL A 317 -27.64 6.74 13.64
N ILE A 318 -28.93 6.79 13.31
CA ILE A 318 -29.59 8.01 12.81
C ILE A 318 -29.52 9.12 13.86
N GLU A 319 -29.79 8.80 15.11
CA GLU A 319 -29.75 9.80 16.20
C GLU A 319 -28.31 10.26 16.45
N LEU A 320 -27.34 9.35 16.44
CA LEU A 320 -25.91 9.70 16.55
C LEU A 320 -25.46 10.65 15.44
N LEU A 321 -25.94 10.43 14.21
CA LEU A 321 -25.61 11.29 13.06
C LEU A 321 -26.33 12.65 13.14
N LYS A 322 -27.55 12.70 13.68
CA LYS A 322 -28.27 13.96 13.92
C LYS A 322 -27.57 14.81 14.97
N GLU A 323 -27.16 14.20 16.08
CA GLU A 323 -26.47 14.86 17.20
C GLU A 323 -25.05 15.35 16.83
N MET A 324 -24.43 14.73 15.83
CA MET A 324 -23.11 15.14 15.38
C MET A 324 -23.16 16.53 14.75
N GLU A 325 -22.41 17.49 15.32
CA GLU A 325 -22.19 18.78 14.69
C GLU A 325 -21.26 18.63 13.49
N LEU A 326 -21.61 19.26 12.37
CA LEU A 326 -20.77 19.27 11.18
C LEU A 326 -19.61 20.25 11.41
N THR A 327 -18.39 19.74 11.40
CA THR A 327 -17.18 20.57 11.43
C THR A 327 -16.88 20.99 9.99
N GLU A 328 -16.73 22.29 9.78
CA GLU A 328 -16.26 22.85 8.51
C GLU A 328 -14.76 23.10 8.54
N LEU A 329 -14.12 23.04 7.36
CA LEU A 329 -12.74 23.50 7.24
C LEU A 329 -12.70 25.01 7.47
N PRO A 330 -11.86 25.50 8.40
CA PRO A 330 -11.63 26.92 8.52
C PRO A 330 -11.03 27.47 7.21
N THR A 331 -11.30 28.74 6.93
CA THR A 331 -10.71 29.42 5.77
C THR A 331 -9.19 29.36 5.85
N ASN A 332 -8.55 28.73 4.90
CA ASN A 332 -7.12 28.44 4.95
C ASN A 332 -6.27 29.68 4.72
N ASN A 333 -5.48 30.05 5.72
CA ASN A 333 -4.39 31.01 5.63
C ASN A 333 -3.05 30.28 5.56
N TYR A 334 -2.79 29.55 4.46
CA TYR A 334 -1.47 28.96 4.24
C TYR A 334 -0.87 29.41 2.91
N ASN A 335 0.46 29.36 2.84
CA ASN A 335 1.22 29.70 1.65
C ASN A 335 1.85 28.43 1.06
N VAL A 336 1.96 28.37 -0.26
CA VAL A 336 2.60 27.26 -0.97
C VAL A 336 3.76 27.79 -1.79
N VAL A 337 4.92 27.17 -1.64
CA VAL A 337 6.14 27.44 -2.44
C VAL A 337 6.45 26.21 -3.26
N LYS A 338 6.55 26.37 -4.58
CA LYS A 338 6.91 25.28 -5.50
C LYS A 338 8.39 25.33 -5.82
N TYR A 339 9.08 24.21 -5.60
CA TYR A 339 10.51 24.06 -5.87
C TYR A 339 10.76 23.25 -7.15
N ASN A 340 10.02 22.15 -7.32
CA ASN A 340 10.15 21.27 -8.48
C ASN A 340 8.76 20.88 -9.02
N GLU A 341 8.67 20.69 -10.31
CA GLU A 341 7.46 20.18 -10.93
C GLU A 341 7.43 18.65 -10.92
N ARG A 342 6.24 18.09 -10.73
CA ARG A 342 6.00 16.66 -10.82
C ARG A 342 6.20 16.19 -12.27
N THR A 343 7.19 15.32 -12.48
CA THR A 343 7.54 14.79 -13.82
C THR A 343 6.89 13.45 -14.14
N SER A 344 6.28 12.78 -13.16
CA SER A 344 5.69 11.45 -13.29
C SER A 344 4.34 11.36 -12.57
N LYS A 345 3.40 10.56 -13.12
CA LYS A 345 2.12 10.25 -12.45
C LYS A 345 2.29 9.43 -11.16
N SER A 346 3.43 8.74 -11.00
CA SER A 346 3.74 7.98 -9.79
C SER A 346 4.23 8.85 -8.63
N GLN A 347 4.59 10.10 -8.89
CA GLN A 347 4.97 11.04 -7.84
C GLN A 347 3.74 11.58 -7.12
N SER A 348 3.89 11.90 -5.83
CA SER A 348 2.85 12.58 -5.05
C SER A 348 2.39 13.88 -5.71
N PRO A 349 1.12 14.26 -5.63
CA PRO A 349 0.65 15.57 -6.07
C PRO A 349 1.37 16.73 -5.36
N TYR A 350 1.94 16.48 -4.20
CA TYR A 350 2.71 17.45 -3.39
C TYR A 350 4.22 17.37 -3.61
N TYR A 351 4.66 16.70 -4.67
CA TYR A 351 6.07 16.63 -5.03
C TYR A 351 6.62 18.02 -5.37
N GLY A 352 7.73 18.40 -4.73
CA GLY A 352 8.38 19.67 -4.99
C GLY A 352 7.69 20.89 -4.34
N GLU A 353 6.72 20.68 -3.46
CA GLU A 353 5.99 21.74 -2.78
C GLU A 353 6.38 21.83 -1.29
N ILE A 354 6.46 23.05 -0.77
CA ILE A 354 6.48 23.36 0.67
C ILE A 354 5.28 24.24 0.95
N ALA A 355 4.38 23.78 1.82
CA ALA A 355 3.28 24.56 2.32
C ALA A 355 3.58 25.02 3.76
N TYR A 356 3.23 26.24 4.14
CA TYR A 356 3.45 26.72 5.50
C TYR A 356 2.33 27.63 5.98
N ASN A 357 2.07 27.55 7.27
CA ASN A 357 1.19 28.44 8.01
C ASN A 357 1.99 29.18 9.12
N ASP A 358 1.32 29.72 10.12
CA ASP A 358 1.99 30.48 11.19
C ASP A 358 2.90 29.63 12.08
N SER A 359 2.61 28.33 12.22
CA SER A 359 3.29 27.44 13.18
C SER A 359 4.15 26.35 12.52
N TYR A 360 3.83 25.94 11.29
CA TYR A 360 4.40 24.76 10.66
C TYR A 360 4.85 24.99 9.22
N VAL A 361 5.85 24.20 8.80
CA VAL A 361 6.38 24.14 7.43
C VAL A 361 6.25 22.71 6.96
N TYR A 362 5.28 22.43 6.13
CA TYR A 362 4.97 21.09 5.61
C TYR A 362 5.70 20.84 4.31
N PHE A 363 6.38 19.74 4.22
CA PHE A 363 7.08 19.28 3.00
C PHE A 363 6.87 17.79 2.76
N TYR A 364 7.17 17.35 1.55
CA TYR A 364 7.23 15.95 1.16
C TYR A 364 8.45 15.71 0.27
N GLN A 365 8.35 14.96 -0.82
CA GLN A 365 9.44 14.69 -1.75
C GLN A 365 9.67 15.82 -2.74
N GLY A 366 10.85 15.84 -3.38
CA GLY A 366 11.20 16.82 -4.44
C GLY A 366 11.70 18.16 -3.94
N VAL A 367 11.97 18.27 -2.65
CA VAL A 367 12.59 19.45 -2.00
C VAL A 367 13.84 19.02 -1.24
N SER A 368 14.77 19.94 -1.03
CA SER A 368 16.05 19.67 -0.35
C SER A 368 15.88 19.20 1.11
N LEU A 369 14.76 19.54 1.76
CA LEU A 369 14.42 19.08 3.12
C LEU A 369 14.15 17.57 3.21
N SER A 370 13.78 16.91 2.10
CA SER A 370 13.56 15.48 2.08
C SER A 370 14.86 14.69 2.25
N ASN A 371 14.83 13.62 3.04
CA ASN A 371 15.96 12.68 3.15
C ASN A 371 16.31 12.01 1.82
N TRP A 372 15.34 11.93 0.90
CA TRP A 372 15.49 11.36 -0.44
C TRP A 372 15.90 12.40 -1.49
N SER A 373 16.37 13.59 -1.07
CA SER A 373 16.97 14.56 -1.98
C SER A 373 18.47 14.31 -2.12
N THR A 374 18.97 14.37 -3.36
CA THR A 374 20.39 14.29 -3.65
C THR A 374 21.07 15.57 -3.18
N SER A 375 22.17 15.45 -2.42
CA SER A 375 22.97 16.57 -1.94
C SER A 375 24.11 16.90 -2.91
N VAL A 376 24.29 18.17 -3.20
CA VAL A 376 25.36 18.67 -4.08
C VAL A 376 26.07 19.84 -3.37
N PRO A 377 27.35 19.66 -3.02
CA PRO A 377 28.16 18.44 -3.12
C PRO A 377 27.70 17.32 -2.19
N ALA A 378 28.19 16.09 -2.45
CA ALA A 378 27.92 14.95 -1.57
C ALA A 378 28.42 15.19 -0.15
N ILE A 379 27.71 14.64 0.83
CA ILE A 379 27.94 14.81 2.27
C ILE A 379 29.19 14.03 2.70
N PRO A 380 30.27 14.67 3.18
CA PRO A 380 31.43 13.97 3.70
C PRO A 380 31.17 13.49 5.14
N TYR A 381 31.45 12.21 5.41
CA TYR A 381 31.38 11.64 6.76
C TYR A 381 32.21 10.37 6.87
N ASP A 382 32.97 10.20 7.96
CA ASP A 382 33.75 8.98 8.29
C ASP A 382 34.64 8.51 7.12
N GLY A 383 35.26 9.45 6.40
CA GLY A 383 36.11 9.16 5.24
C GLY A 383 35.36 8.79 3.94
N HIS A 384 34.04 8.77 3.97
CA HIS A 384 33.15 8.46 2.83
C HIS A 384 32.43 9.71 2.32
N LYS A 385 31.74 9.54 1.19
CA LYS A 385 30.82 10.54 0.62
C LYS A 385 29.44 9.94 0.48
N PHE A 386 28.39 10.68 0.86
CA PHE A 386 27.00 10.27 0.78
C PHE A 386 26.21 11.23 -0.09
N ASN A 387 25.42 10.71 -1.02
CA ASN A 387 24.61 11.54 -1.92
C ASN A 387 23.28 11.97 -1.30
N SER A 388 22.94 11.48 -0.10
CA SER A 388 21.73 11.88 0.61
C SER A 388 21.86 11.67 2.13
N SER A 389 21.07 12.40 2.91
CA SER A 389 20.93 12.17 4.35
C SER A 389 20.34 10.79 4.67
N GLU A 390 19.51 10.20 3.80
CA GLU A 390 19.01 8.83 3.97
C GLU A 390 20.17 7.81 3.91
N ALA A 391 21.08 7.95 2.95
CA ALA A 391 22.24 7.06 2.82
C ALA A 391 23.13 7.13 4.06
N LEU A 392 23.46 8.33 4.53
CA LEU A 392 24.24 8.52 5.75
C LEU A 392 23.51 7.96 6.99
N PHE A 393 22.20 8.22 7.13
CA PHE A 393 21.40 7.64 8.21
C PHE A 393 21.43 6.10 8.19
N MET A 394 21.28 5.48 7.04
CA MET A 394 21.32 4.02 6.91
C MET A 394 22.70 3.46 7.21
N TYR A 395 23.77 4.16 6.83
CA TYR A 395 25.15 3.83 7.21
C TYR A 395 25.34 3.85 8.72
N LEU A 396 24.99 4.96 9.38
CA LEU A 396 25.08 5.14 10.84
C LEU A 396 24.30 4.06 11.60
N LYS A 397 23.09 3.77 11.16
CA LYS A 397 22.26 2.70 11.70
C LYS A 397 22.95 1.34 11.60
N CYS A 398 23.54 1.00 10.47
CA CYS A 398 24.25 -0.26 10.27
C CYS A 398 25.51 -0.35 11.15
N LYS A 399 26.27 0.74 11.28
CA LYS A 399 27.41 0.85 12.19
C LYS A 399 26.97 0.64 13.63
N GLY A 400 25.90 1.34 14.05
CA GLY A 400 25.33 1.22 15.40
C GLY A 400 24.83 -0.20 15.75
N PHE A 401 24.48 -1.00 14.74
CA PHE A 401 24.12 -2.41 14.92
C PHE A 401 25.30 -3.38 14.78
N GLY A 402 26.53 -2.89 14.61
CA GLY A 402 27.70 -3.75 14.35
C GLY A 402 27.65 -4.48 13.00
N SER A 403 26.93 -3.91 12.02
CA SER A 403 26.75 -4.49 10.68
C SER A 403 27.68 -3.83 9.65
N GLU A 404 28.99 -3.78 9.95
CA GLU A 404 30.03 -3.08 9.18
C GLU A 404 29.97 -3.39 7.68
N LYS A 405 29.92 -4.69 7.32
CA LYS A 405 29.88 -5.12 5.91
C LYS A 405 28.66 -4.60 5.16
N ILE A 406 27.55 -4.33 5.84
CA ILE A 406 26.35 -3.76 5.22
C ILE A 406 26.51 -2.26 5.11
N ALA A 407 27.14 -1.62 6.10
CA ALA A 407 27.45 -0.20 6.05
C ALA A 407 28.33 0.14 4.84
N GLU A 408 29.40 -0.64 4.57
CA GLU A 408 30.23 -0.47 3.38
C GLU A 408 29.44 -0.65 2.06
N LYS A 409 28.56 -1.65 2.01
CA LYS A 409 27.69 -1.84 0.83
C LYS A 409 26.71 -0.70 0.60
N ILE A 410 26.31 0.02 1.64
CA ILE A 410 25.48 1.22 1.50
C ILE A 410 26.29 2.32 0.82
N VAL A 411 27.55 2.50 1.22
CA VAL A 411 28.46 3.47 0.57
C VAL A 411 28.67 3.12 -0.91
N GLU A 412 28.91 1.83 -1.21
CA GLU A 412 29.05 1.34 -2.58
C GLU A 412 27.80 1.62 -3.42
N ALA A 413 26.60 1.28 -2.90
CA ALA A 413 25.34 1.47 -3.62
C ALA A 413 24.97 2.95 -3.79
N ASP A 414 25.27 3.78 -2.80
CA ASP A 414 25.02 5.22 -2.87
C ASP A 414 25.92 5.92 -3.88
N ASN A 415 27.14 5.40 -4.12
CA ASN A 415 28.11 5.92 -5.10
C ASN A 415 28.09 5.15 -6.44
N ASP A 416 27.14 4.23 -6.65
CA ASP A 416 26.98 3.51 -7.92
C ASP A 416 26.28 4.40 -8.96
N ASP A 417 27.02 4.83 -9.97
CA ASP A 417 26.52 5.68 -11.07
C ASP A 417 25.55 4.97 -12.00
N SER A 418 25.48 3.62 -11.95
CA SER A 418 24.49 2.85 -12.69
C SER A 418 23.08 2.94 -12.08
N LEU A 419 22.97 3.38 -10.82
CA LEU A 419 21.73 3.62 -10.10
C LEU A 419 21.41 5.11 -10.08
N GLN A 420 20.19 5.48 -10.47
CA GLN A 420 19.77 6.87 -10.49
C GLN A 420 18.43 7.07 -9.78
N GLY A 421 18.24 8.25 -9.18
CA GLY A 421 17.00 8.68 -8.56
C GLY A 421 16.47 7.66 -7.52
N ASN A 422 15.20 7.34 -7.58
CA ASN A 422 14.55 6.44 -6.62
C ASN A 422 15.17 5.05 -6.55
N ALA A 423 15.75 4.53 -7.63
CA ALA A 423 16.41 3.22 -7.62
C ALA A 423 17.62 3.18 -6.68
N LYS A 424 18.40 4.27 -6.60
CA LYS A 424 19.51 4.42 -5.67
C LYS A 424 19.03 4.43 -4.23
N PHE A 425 18.04 5.25 -3.91
CA PHE A 425 17.44 5.32 -2.57
C PHE A 425 16.82 3.99 -2.12
N ASP A 426 16.12 3.29 -3.02
CA ASP A 426 15.56 1.97 -2.73
C ASP A 426 16.65 0.93 -2.46
N ALA A 427 17.75 0.93 -3.21
CA ALA A 427 18.88 0.03 -2.99
C ALA A 427 19.52 0.25 -1.61
N VAL A 428 19.81 1.50 -1.24
CA VAL A 428 20.32 1.91 0.08
C VAL A 428 19.38 1.47 1.19
N LYS A 429 18.08 1.75 1.06
CA LYS A 429 17.06 1.39 2.05
C LYS A 429 16.92 -0.14 2.21
N GLN A 430 16.95 -0.89 1.12
CA GLN A 430 16.91 -2.36 1.17
C GLN A 430 18.14 -2.95 1.84
N LEU A 431 19.34 -2.40 1.58
CA LEU A 431 20.55 -2.79 2.29
C LEU A 431 20.44 -2.50 3.78
N GLY A 432 20.02 -1.31 4.16
CA GLY A 432 19.82 -0.93 5.57
C GLY A 432 18.82 -1.82 6.32
N ARG A 433 17.83 -2.43 5.62
CA ARG A 433 16.90 -3.41 6.18
C ARG A 433 17.52 -4.80 6.42
N LYS A 434 18.66 -5.11 5.79
CA LYS A 434 19.40 -6.38 5.99
C LYS A 434 20.30 -6.35 7.22
N ALA A 435 20.52 -5.19 7.83
CA ALA A 435 21.28 -5.08 9.07
C ALA A 435 20.62 -5.89 10.20
N LYS A 436 21.44 -6.45 11.09
CA LYS A 436 20.96 -7.18 12.27
C LYS A 436 20.25 -6.22 13.21
N PHE A 437 18.93 -6.09 13.03
CA PHE A 437 18.12 -5.09 13.72
C PHE A 437 18.12 -5.31 15.24
N ASN A 438 18.51 -4.30 15.99
CA ASN A 438 18.38 -4.24 17.44
C ASN A 438 17.39 -3.15 17.82
N LYS A 439 16.23 -3.55 18.32
CA LYS A 439 15.12 -2.64 18.63
C LYS A 439 15.51 -1.62 19.72
N ALA A 440 16.20 -2.05 20.77
CA ALA A 440 16.59 -1.17 21.88
C ALA A 440 17.55 -0.07 21.39
N ILE A 441 18.63 -0.45 20.71
CA ILE A 441 19.60 0.50 20.13
C ILE A 441 18.92 1.43 19.14
N TYR A 442 18.01 0.91 18.29
CA TYR A 442 17.32 1.74 17.29
C TYR A 442 16.49 2.85 17.95
N PHE A 443 15.68 2.50 18.95
CA PHE A 443 14.84 3.50 19.61
C PHE A 443 15.65 4.51 20.44
N GLU A 444 16.80 4.10 20.96
CA GLU A 444 17.70 4.99 21.69
C GLU A 444 18.47 5.95 20.77
N LYS A 445 18.93 5.47 19.60
CA LYS A 445 19.90 6.20 18.75
C LYS A 445 19.36 6.79 17.46
N ARG A 446 18.15 6.43 17.02
CA ARG A 446 17.63 6.82 15.70
C ARG A 446 17.58 8.34 15.49
N GLU A 447 17.19 9.09 16.52
CA GLU A 447 17.09 10.54 16.44
C GLU A 447 18.47 11.18 16.35
N GLU A 448 19.43 10.67 17.10
CA GLU A 448 20.82 11.11 17.06
C GLU A 448 21.46 10.81 15.68
N TRP A 449 21.26 9.63 15.14
CA TRP A 449 21.76 9.30 13.81
C TRP A 449 21.15 10.20 12.73
N MET A 450 19.88 10.52 12.82
CA MET A 450 19.23 11.44 11.89
C MET A 450 19.76 12.85 12.04
N TYR A 451 19.95 13.29 13.27
CA TYR A 451 20.55 14.59 13.55
C TYR A 451 21.95 14.71 12.94
N ILE A 452 22.82 13.72 13.16
CA ILE A 452 24.16 13.67 12.56
C ILE A 452 24.07 13.77 11.03
N ALA A 453 23.17 13.00 10.40
CA ALA A 453 23.02 13.00 8.96
C ALA A 453 22.53 14.35 8.40
N LEU A 454 21.59 14.98 9.06
CA LEU A 454 21.04 16.28 8.66
C LEU A 454 22.02 17.42 8.94
N ASN A 455 22.74 17.39 10.07
CA ASN A 455 23.76 18.39 10.38
C ASN A 455 24.94 18.31 9.39
N ALA A 456 25.40 17.11 9.05
CA ALA A 456 26.41 16.92 8.02
C ALA A 456 25.94 17.41 6.63
N LYS A 457 24.65 17.21 6.32
CA LYS A 457 24.04 17.78 5.11
C LYS A 457 23.99 19.31 5.16
N TYR A 458 23.67 19.89 6.29
CA TYR A 458 23.65 21.35 6.48
C TYR A 458 25.02 21.96 6.17
N GLU A 459 26.09 21.34 6.65
CA GLU A 459 27.47 21.83 6.40
C GLU A 459 27.86 21.69 4.93
N ALA A 460 27.44 20.64 4.23
CA ALA A 460 27.87 20.34 2.88
C ALA A 460 26.98 20.98 1.79
N ASP A 461 25.67 21.00 1.96
CA ASP A 461 24.69 21.30 0.90
C ASP A 461 24.11 22.73 1.07
N GLU A 462 24.53 23.62 0.17
CA GLU A 462 24.12 25.03 0.20
C GLU A 462 22.61 25.20 -0.08
N GLU A 463 22.04 24.42 -0.98
CA GLU A 463 20.60 24.51 -1.30
C GLU A 463 19.76 24.07 -0.10
N PHE A 464 20.16 22.96 0.53
CA PHE A 464 19.53 22.52 1.77
C PHE A 464 19.61 23.58 2.86
N ARG A 465 20.79 24.14 3.08
CA ARG A 465 21.01 25.21 4.08
C ARG A 465 20.15 26.43 3.80
N LYS A 466 20.10 26.91 2.54
CA LYS A 466 19.25 28.05 2.16
C LYS A 466 17.76 27.74 2.40
N THR A 467 17.30 26.55 2.08
CA THR A 467 15.91 26.17 2.29
C THR A 467 15.57 26.02 3.76
N LEU A 468 16.46 25.42 4.56
CA LEU A 468 16.25 25.22 5.99
C LEU A 468 16.23 26.55 6.76
N MET A 469 17.08 27.51 6.36
CA MET A 469 17.27 28.83 7.00
C MET A 469 16.42 29.93 6.38
N ASP A 470 15.45 29.59 5.53
CA ASP A 470 14.57 30.59 4.90
C ASP A 470 13.80 31.39 5.97
N GLU A 471 13.88 32.71 5.91
CA GLU A 471 13.24 33.61 6.87
C GLU A 471 11.73 33.39 7.02
N ARG A 472 11.06 32.90 5.97
CA ARG A 472 9.62 32.55 6.01
C ARG A 472 9.33 31.40 6.97
N TYR A 473 10.32 30.59 7.29
CA TYR A 473 10.21 29.38 8.12
C TYR A 473 10.71 29.59 9.55
N LYS A 474 11.24 30.74 9.83
CA LYS A 474 11.77 31.10 11.15
C LYS A 474 10.74 30.91 12.25
N GLY A 475 11.13 30.23 13.33
CA GLY A 475 10.27 29.94 14.48
C GLY A 475 9.17 28.92 14.25
N LYS A 476 9.07 28.32 13.03
CA LYS A 476 8.07 27.30 12.70
C LYS A 476 8.67 25.90 12.80
N THR A 477 7.85 24.91 13.09
CA THR A 477 8.27 23.50 13.11
C THR A 477 8.17 22.89 11.71
N PHE A 478 9.23 22.24 11.25
CA PHE A 478 9.18 21.46 10.01
C PHE A 478 8.35 20.18 10.19
N VAL A 479 7.64 19.79 9.13
CA VAL A 479 6.71 18.67 9.16
C VAL A 479 6.83 17.85 7.88
N GLU A 480 7.30 16.59 8.00
CA GLU A 480 7.28 15.66 6.87
C GLU A 480 5.88 15.09 6.68
N ALA A 481 5.18 15.53 5.64
CA ALA A 481 3.83 15.12 5.32
C ALA A 481 3.83 13.87 4.41
N ALA A 482 4.25 12.74 4.97
CA ALA A 482 4.32 11.44 4.32
C ALA A 482 3.23 10.50 4.85
N ASP A 483 2.33 10.00 3.98
CA ASP A 483 1.21 9.14 4.37
C ASP A 483 1.63 7.73 4.82
N ALA A 484 2.76 7.26 4.29
CA ALA A 484 3.28 5.93 4.56
C ALA A 484 4.24 5.85 5.74
N ASP A 485 4.63 7.00 6.33
CA ASP A 485 5.60 7.07 7.41
C ASP A 485 5.00 7.68 8.67
N ASP A 486 4.85 6.86 9.70
CA ASP A 486 4.28 7.24 10.99
C ASP A 486 5.36 7.50 12.07
N ILE A 487 6.62 7.31 11.71
CA ILE A 487 7.76 7.55 12.60
C ILE A 487 8.44 8.87 12.22
N TRP A 488 8.92 8.94 10.99
CA TRP A 488 9.65 10.12 10.50
C TRP A 488 8.70 11.22 10.04
N GLY A 489 7.60 10.84 9.38
CA GLY A 489 6.55 11.74 8.95
C GLY A 489 5.33 11.80 9.88
N ILE A 490 4.28 12.44 9.40
CA ILE A 490 3.00 12.61 10.12
C ILE A 490 1.95 11.56 9.74
N GLY A 491 2.27 10.60 8.86
CA GLY A 491 1.36 9.53 8.45
C GLY A 491 0.18 9.99 7.59
N THR A 492 0.25 11.18 7.02
CA THR A 492 -0.71 11.73 6.06
C THR A 492 -0.02 12.70 5.12
N TYR A 493 -0.62 12.99 3.96
CA TYR A 493 -0.12 14.01 3.04
C TYR A 493 -0.45 15.43 3.51
N ILE A 494 0.12 16.44 2.84
CA ILE A 494 -0.31 17.82 2.95
C ILE A 494 -1.75 17.88 2.44
N THR A 495 -2.70 18.21 3.30
CA THR A 495 -4.12 18.34 2.97
C THR A 495 -4.66 19.59 3.66
N ASP A 496 -5.80 20.10 3.17
CA ASP A 496 -6.46 21.24 3.82
C ASP A 496 -6.81 20.92 5.28
N GLU A 497 -7.18 19.67 5.58
CA GLU A 497 -7.42 19.21 6.95
C GLU A 497 -6.14 19.30 7.83
N VAL A 498 -5.00 18.85 7.29
CA VAL A 498 -3.70 18.91 7.99
C VAL A 498 -3.29 20.35 8.25
N MET A 499 -3.45 21.21 7.25
CA MET A 499 -3.12 22.63 7.37
C MET A 499 -4.04 23.38 8.36
N ALA A 500 -5.32 22.98 8.41
CA ALA A 500 -6.31 23.62 9.25
C ALA A 500 -6.25 23.17 10.72
N PHE A 501 -6.04 21.86 10.95
CA PHE A 501 -6.11 21.25 12.28
C PHE A 501 -4.75 20.84 12.85
N ASN A 502 -3.68 21.03 12.09
CA ASN A 502 -2.29 20.80 12.52
C ASN A 502 -2.11 19.41 13.20
N GLU A 503 -1.48 19.39 14.38
CA GLU A 503 -1.15 18.16 15.11
C GLU A 503 -2.38 17.31 15.47
N ASP A 504 -3.55 17.89 15.58
CA ASP A 504 -4.79 17.17 15.94
C ASP A 504 -5.13 16.03 14.95
N VAL A 505 -4.66 16.14 13.70
CA VAL A 505 -4.93 15.15 12.64
C VAL A 505 -3.71 14.35 12.23
N TRP A 506 -2.55 14.57 12.82
CA TRP A 506 -1.35 13.79 12.51
C TRP A 506 -1.47 12.35 13.00
N MET A 507 -1.05 11.41 12.16
CA MET A 507 -1.03 9.98 12.46
C MET A 507 0.33 9.46 12.88
N GLY A 508 1.38 10.27 12.71
CA GLY A 508 2.77 9.94 12.98
C GLY A 508 3.41 10.94 13.95
N THR A 509 4.68 10.67 14.25
CA THR A 509 5.44 11.38 15.30
C THR A 509 6.26 12.55 14.78
N ASN A 510 6.40 12.69 13.46
CA ASN A 510 7.15 13.77 12.80
C ASN A 510 8.63 13.88 13.27
N LEU A 511 9.32 12.75 13.46
CA LEU A 511 10.70 12.80 13.95
C LEU A 511 11.66 13.50 12.98
N LEU A 512 11.47 13.36 11.65
CA LEU A 512 12.30 14.07 10.67
C LEU A 512 12.11 15.58 10.77
N GLY A 513 10.85 16.04 10.78
CA GLY A 513 10.56 17.48 10.89
C GLY A 513 11.09 18.07 12.20
N LYS A 514 10.93 17.40 13.32
CA LYS A 514 11.50 17.82 14.62
C LYS A 514 13.03 17.90 14.58
N THR A 515 13.69 16.93 13.93
CA THR A 515 15.15 16.93 13.80
C THR A 515 15.63 18.06 12.89
N LEU A 516 14.93 18.33 11.79
CA LEU A 516 15.20 19.49 10.92
C LEU A 516 15.05 20.82 11.68
N THR A 517 13.99 20.93 12.50
CA THR A 517 13.77 22.11 13.34
C THR A 517 14.92 22.29 14.32
N ARG A 518 15.36 21.23 14.98
CA ARG A 518 16.51 21.23 15.87
C ARG A 518 17.80 21.70 15.16
N VAL A 519 18.12 21.13 13.98
CA VAL A 519 19.31 21.52 13.19
C VAL A 519 19.25 22.99 12.86
N ARG A 520 18.10 23.50 12.38
CA ARG A 520 17.95 24.94 12.11
C ARG A 520 18.19 25.79 13.37
N ASP A 521 17.55 25.45 14.47
CA ASP A 521 17.56 26.26 15.69
C ASP A 521 18.95 26.29 16.36
N GLU A 522 19.76 25.25 16.19
CA GLU A 522 21.16 25.22 16.67
C GLU A 522 22.13 26.04 15.79
N HIS A 523 21.71 26.39 14.56
CA HIS A 523 22.50 27.22 13.64
C HIS A 523 21.96 28.68 13.50
N LEU A 524 20.94 29.05 14.25
CA LEU A 524 20.46 30.46 14.38
C LEU A 524 21.25 31.24 15.39
#